data_abdb233cef37b527c8d06955e9bca682
#
_entry.id   abdb233cef37b527c8d06955e9bca682
#
_cell.length_a   1.000
_cell.length_b   1.000
_cell.length_c   1.000
_cell.angle_alpha   90.00
_cell.angle_beta   90.00
_cell.angle_gamma   90.00
#
_symmetry.space_group_name_H-M   'P 1'
#
loop_
_entity.id
_entity.type
_entity.pdbx_description
1 polymer ?
#
loop_
_entity_poly.entity_id
_entity_poly.type
_entity_poly.pdbx_seq_one_letter_code
_entity_poly.pdbx_strand_id
1 'polypeptide(L)'
;MGILILIGGKTMRKIAAKLIQFIKLLVLRIIKNDIPGTSAQMSYYLVMAFFPFVIFLITTLSYSNLFEYSLPDFLSRILPANTADFLINIIDELLEARSGSLLSVSMLTTIFFASKGVNAIILGINRSFLVTENRGFFKKTAISFIFTILFALSINFLFIFIIMGQVITQFIVGFLRITDFSAQLWGLIRIGITLGFIFLVVSFVYMYFPNLKPRLKLKDVIWGSLFSTLFWLISSFLFAYYVNNFSSYTLIYGSIAGIIVFLLWLFISSIILLTGAEINALLKTMNNR
;
A
#
# COMPACT_ATOMS: atom_id res chain seq x y z
N MET A 1 25.98 16.43 -41.00
CA MET A 1 26.10 16.25 -39.51
C MET A 1 25.43 17.38 -38.74
N GLY A 2 25.44 18.65 -39.18
CA GLY A 2 24.82 19.79 -38.45
C GLY A 2 23.29 19.80 -38.41
N ILE A 3 22.59 19.25 -39.39
CA ILE A 3 21.11 19.25 -39.46
C ILE A 3 20.49 18.25 -38.47
N LEU A 4 21.12 17.13 -38.23
CA LEU A 4 20.66 16.13 -37.23
C LEU A 4 20.74 16.66 -35.78
N ILE A 5 21.71 17.50 -35.46
CA ILE A 5 21.88 18.14 -34.14
C ILE A 5 20.82 19.21 -33.90
N LEU A 6 20.45 19.97 -34.95
CA LEU A 6 19.42 21.03 -34.90
C LEU A 6 17.98 20.45 -34.79
N ILE A 7 17.71 19.30 -35.43
CA ILE A 7 16.41 18.62 -35.34
C ILE A 7 16.27 17.98 -33.95
N GLY A 8 17.31 17.37 -33.41
CA GLY A 8 17.34 16.83 -32.06
C GLY A 8 17.07 17.88 -30.98
N GLY A 9 17.70 19.07 -31.09
CA GLY A 9 17.53 20.15 -30.13
C GLY A 9 16.11 20.75 -30.09
N LYS A 10 15.44 20.92 -31.24
CA LYS A 10 14.04 21.40 -31.31
C LYS A 10 13.07 20.36 -30.74
N THR A 11 13.29 19.09 -31.03
CA THR A 11 12.44 17.99 -30.51
C THR A 11 12.63 17.85 -29.00
N MET A 12 13.85 17.89 -28.51
CA MET A 12 14.13 17.87 -27.05
C MET A 12 13.50 19.05 -26.30
N ARG A 13 13.57 20.27 -26.86
CA ARG A 13 12.92 21.45 -26.26
C ARG A 13 11.39 21.31 -26.23
N LYS A 14 10.77 20.75 -27.25
CA LYS A 14 9.31 20.48 -27.27
C LYS A 14 8.92 19.43 -26.22
N ILE A 15 9.70 18.38 -26.07
CA ILE A 15 9.46 17.34 -25.04
C ILE A 15 9.60 17.94 -23.65
N ALA A 16 10.68 18.69 -23.39
CA ALA A 16 10.92 19.36 -22.11
C ALA A 16 9.78 20.34 -21.76
N ALA A 17 9.32 21.14 -22.72
CA ALA A 17 8.21 22.07 -22.53
C ALA A 17 6.89 21.34 -22.17
N LYS A 18 6.58 20.23 -22.86
CA LYS A 18 5.41 19.39 -22.54
C LYS A 18 5.52 18.76 -21.14
N LEU A 19 6.71 18.30 -20.75
CA LEU A 19 6.95 17.73 -19.44
C LEU A 19 6.77 18.78 -18.33
N ILE A 20 7.34 19.97 -18.50
CA ILE A 20 7.18 21.09 -17.56
C ILE A 20 5.70 21.47 -17.43
N GLN A 21 4.99 21.56 -18.55
CA GLN A 21 3.55 21.83 -18.55
C GLN A 21 2.76 20.74 -17.81
N PHE A 22 3.09 19.46 -18.03
CA PHE A 22 2.48 18.32 -17.34
C PHE A 22 2.71 18.43 -15.83
N ILE A 23 3.95 18.65 -15.38
CA ILE A 23 4.28 18.78 -13.96
C ILE A 23 3.55 19.96 -13.33
N LYS A 24 3.53 21.13 -14.00
CA LYS A 24 2.78 22.31 -13.53
C LYS A 24 1.29 22.01 -13.35
N LEU A 25 0.67 21.36 -14.32
CA LEU A 25 -0.73 20.98 -14.25
C LEU A 25 -0.97 19.95 -13.14
N LEU A 26 -0.08 18.98 -12.96
CA LEU A 26 -0.18 17.97 -11.92
C LEU A 26 -0.12 18.62 -10.52
N VAL A 27 0.83 19.53 -10.28
CA VAL A 27 0.94 20.25 -8.99
C VAL A 27 -0.31 21.07 -8.71
N LEU A 28 -0.81 21.81 -9.72
CA LEU A 28 -2.05 22.58 -9.57
C LEU A 28 -3.25 21.68 -9.22
N ARG A 29 -3.33 20.49 -9.80
CA ARG A 29 -4.41 19.53 -9.53
C ARG A 29 -4.28 18.92 -8.13
N ILE A 30 -3.07 18.58 -7.69
CA ILE A 30 -2.79 18.09 -6.33
C ILE A 30 -3.30 19.09 -5.29
N ILE A 31 -3.03 20.38 -5.49
CA ILE A 31 -3.47 21.44 -4.58
C ILE A 31 -4.99 21.63 -4.68
N LYS A 32 -5.54 21.75 -5.90
CA LYS A 32 -6.96 22.01 -6.13
C LYS A 32 -7.86 20.90 -5.60
N ASN A 33 -7.44 19.64 -5.74
CA ASN A 33 -8.20 18.46 -5.32
C ASN A 33 -7.93 18.06 -3.86
N ASP A 34 -7.14 18.88 -3.14
CA ASP A 34 -6.79 18.66 -1.73
C ASP A 34 -6.29 17.23 -1.47
N ILE A 35 -5.29 16.81 -2.26
CA ILE A 35 -4.67 15.49 -2.09
C ILE A 35 -4.06 15.32 -0.70
N PRO A 36 -3.32 16.30 -0.12
CA PRO A 36 -2.78 16.15 1.23
C PRO A 36 -3.87 15.97 2.28
N GLY A 37 -4.94 16.77 2.28
CA GLY A 37 -6.02 16.66 3.25
C GLY A 37 -6.77 15.31 3.13
N THR A 38 -7.05 14.87 1.90
CA THR A 38 -7.67 13.56 1.66
C THR A 38 -6.75 12.41 2.10
N SER A 39 -5.43 12.53 1.88
CA SER A 39 -4.43 11.57 2.32
C SER A 39 -4.31 11.49 3.84
N ALA A 40 -4.40 12.64 4.53
CA ALA A 40 -4.43 12.68 5.99
C ALA A 40 -5.68 12.00 6.55
N GLN A 41 -6.84 12.26 5.96
CA GLN A 41 -8.09 11.58 6.33
C GLN A 41 -7.99 10.06 6.13
N MET A 42 -7.42 9.62 5.01
CA MET A 42 -7.20 8.22 4.70
C MET A 42 -6.28 7.56 5.73
N SER A 43 -5.12 8.16 6.01
CA SER A 43 -4.16 7.63 6.98
C SER A 43 -4.72 7.53 8.39
N TYR A 44 -5.51 8.51 8.81
CA TYR A 44 -6.23 8.46 10.09
C TYR A 44 -7.14 7.23 10.19
N TYR A 45 -8.00 7.00 9.20
CA TYR A 45 -8.88 5.82 9.22
C TYR A 45 -8.13 4.50 9.14
N LEU A 46 -7.02 4.45 8.40
CA LEU A 46 -6.18 3.25 8.32
C LEU A 46 -5.49 2.94 9.66
N VAL A 47 -5.01 3.97 10.37
CA VAL A 47 -4.46 3.79 11.74
C VAL A 47 -5.55 3.30 12.69
N MET A 48 -6.75 3.88 12.64
CA MET A 48 -7.88 3.46 13.46
C MET A 48 -8.33 2.02 13.16
N ALA A 49 -8.15 1.55 11.94
CA ALA A 49 -8.45 0.18 11.56
C ALA A 49 -7.35 -0.81 12.00
N PHE A 50 -6.11 -0.35 12.08
CA PHE A 50 -4.95 -1.21 12.32
C PHE A 50 -5.02 -1.93 13.66
N PHE A 51 -5.28 -1.23 14.76
CA PHE A 51 -5.32 -1.83 16.08
C PHE A 51 -6.41 -2.90 16.23
N PRO A 52 -7.69 -2.63 15.90
CA PRO A 52 -8.70 -3.68 15.90
C PRO A 52 -8.36 -4.84 14.97
N PHE A 53 -7.70 -4.57 13.82
CA PHE A 53 -7.26 -5.60 12.89
C PHE A 53 -6.21 -6.52 13.51
N VAL A 54 -5.24 -5.96 14.22
CA VAL A 54 -4.21 -6.76 14.92
C VAL A 54 -4.86 -7.63 16.00
N ILE A 55 -5.79 -7.06 16.81
CA ILE A 55 -6.53 -7.81 17.81
C ILE A 55 -7.34 -8.93 17.15
N PHE A 56 -8.10 -8.64 16.07
CA PHE A 56 -8.84 -9.64 15.32
C PHE A 56 -7.95 -10.75 14.79
N LEU A 57 -6.80 -10.40 14.22
CA LEU A 57 -5.85 -11.34 13.64
C LEU A 57 -5.28 -12.25 14.72
N ILE A 58 -4.79 -11.70 15.84
CA ILE A 58 -4.24 -12.47 16.96
C ILE A 58 -5.31 -13.38 17.54
N THR A 59 -6.52 -12.86 17.80
CA THR A 59 -7.62 -13.65 18.34
C THR A 59 -8.03 -14.77 17.38
N THR A 60 -8.05 -14.52 16.06
CA THR A 60 -8.35 -15.55 15.06
C THR A 60 -7.29 -16.65 15.05
N LEU A 61 -6.02 -16.25 15.04
CA LEU A 61 -4.90 -17.17 15.04
C LEU A 61 -4.84 -18.00 16.32
N SER A 62 -5.28 -17.45 17.46
CA SER A 62 -5.31 -18.17 18.75
C SER A 62 -6.26 -19.37 18.78
N TYR A 63 -7.21 -19.45 17.85
CA TYR A 63 -8.06 -20.62 17.67
C TYR A 63 -7.39 -21.70 16.79
N SER A 64 -6.21 -21.43 16.21
CA SER A 64 -5.44 -22.41 15.44
C SER A 64 -4.25 -22.92 16.25
N ASN A 65 -4.02 -24.24 16.25
CA ASN A 65 -2.88 -24.86 16.95
C ASN A 65 -1.51 -24.42 16.41
N LEU A 66 -1.49 -23.63 15.32
CA LEU A 66 -0.27 -23.08 14.72
C LEU A 66 0.41 -22.00 15.57
N PHE A 67 -0.32 -21.43 16.53
CA PHE A 67 0.16 -20.31 17.33
C PHE A 67 1.05 -20.71 18.50
N GLU A 68 0.75 -21.86 19.13
CA GLU A 68 1.46 -22.30 20.35
C GLU A 68 2.93 -22.66 20.11
N TYR A 69 3.27 -23.10 18.87
CA TYR A 69 4.59 -23.70 18.61
C TYR A 69 5.51 -22.93 17.68
N SER A 70 5.00 -22.01 16.87
CA SER A 70 5.80 -21.41 15.81
C SER A 70 5.97 -19.88 15.84
N LEU A 71 5.06 -19.16 16.44
CA LEU A 71 5.09 -17.69 16.40
C LEU A 71 6.13 -17.06 17.37
N PRO A 72 6.26 -17.49 18.64
CA PRO A 72 7.30 -16.97 19.52
C PRO A 72 8.70 -17.19 18.95
N ASP A 73 8.97 -18.39 18.44
CA ASP A 73 10.24 -18.73 17.79
C ASP A 73 10.50 -17.89 16.53
N PHE A 74 9.46 -17.64 15.74
CA PHE A 74 9.55 -16.81 14.54
C PHE A 74 9.85 -15.34 14.90
N LEU A 75 9.13 -14.77 15.87
CA LEU A 75 9.34 -13.40 16.35
C LEU A 75 10.75 -13.21 16.92
N SER A 76 11.21 -14.15 17.72
CA SER A 76 12.55 -14.13 18.32
C SER A 76 13.68 -14.22 17.30
N ARG A 77 13.43 -14.81 16.11
CA ARG A 77 14.42 -14.90 15.02
C ARG A 77 14.50 -13.64 14.16
N ILE A 78 13.41 -12.85 14.08
CA ILE A 78 13.33 -11.70 13.16
C ILE A 78 13.52 -10.38 13.88
N LEU A 79 13.12 -10.32 15.16
CA LEU A 79 13.09 -9.09 15.94
C LEU A 79 14.20 -9.08 17.01
N PRO A 80 14.68 -7.88 17.39
CA PRO A 80 15.51 -7.72 18.58
C PRO A 80 14.80 -8.28 19.81
N ALA A 81 15.56 -8.91 20.74
CA ALA A 81 15.02 -9.63 21.91
C ALA A 81 13.96 -8.82 22.68
N ASN A 82 14.26 -7.57 23.04
CA ASN A 82 13.33 -6.71 23.77
C ASN A 82 12.00 -6.47 23.04
N THR A 83 12.04 -6.41 21.69
CA THR A 83 10.83 -6.20 20.87
C THR A 83 10.05 -7.51 20.73
N ALA A 84 10.75 -8.63 20.59
CA ALA A 84 10.14 -9.95 20.52
C ALA A 84 9.42 -10.26 21.83
N ASP A 85 10.09 -10.09 22.99
CA ASP A 85 9.51 -10.32 24.31
C ASP A 85 8.30 -9.43 24.58
N PHE A 86 8.37 -8.16 24.20
CA PHE A 86 7.24 -7.23 24.32
C PHE A 86 6.02 -7.69 23.51
N LEU A 87 6.25 -8.13 22.26
CA LEU A 87 5.15 -8.62 21.41
C LEU A 87 4.62 -9.96 21.88
N ILE A 88 5.48 -10.87 22.34
CA ILE A 88 5.07 -12.17 22.91
C ILE A 88 4.17 -11.94 24.12
N ASN A 89 4.55 -11.05 25.05
CA ASN A 89 3.73 -10.72 26.21
C ASN A 89 2.35 -10.16 25.84
N ILE A 90 2.28 -9.26 24.84
CA ILE A 90 0.98 -8.75 24.33
C ILE A 90 0.15 -9.88 23.73
N ILE A 91 0.78 -10.78 23.00
CA ILE A 91 0.12 -11.93 22.39
C ILE A 91 -0.43 -12.85 23.46
N ASP A 92 0.36 -13.19 24.48
CA ASP A 92 -0.05 -14.05 25.58
C ASP A 92 -1.21 -13.43 26.36
N GLU A 93 -1.18 -12.12 26.64
CA GLU A 93 -2.28 -11.40 27.27
C GLU A 93 -3.56 -11.45 26.42
N LEU A 94 -3.45 -11.30 25.09
CA LEU A 94 -4.59 -11.41 24.16
C LEU A 94 -5.08 -12.86 24.04
N LEU A 95 -4.18 -13.85 24.15
CA LEU A 95 -4.54 -15.28 24.15
C LEU A 95 -5.32 -15.66 25.42
N GLU A 96 -4.93 -15.15 26.58
CA GLU A 96 -5.65 -15.33 27.85
C GLU A 96 -7.02 -14.64 27.82
N ALA A 97 -7.10 -13.42 27.24
CA ALA A 97 -8.33 -12.65 27.09
C ALA A 97 -9.24 -13.13 25.95
N ARG A 98 -8.87 -14.21 25.24
CA ARG A 98 -9.62 -14.67 24.07
C ARG A 98 -11.09 -14.96 24.39
N SER A 99 -11.98 -14.36 23.61
CA SER A 99 -13.41 -14.60 23.70
C SER A 99 -14.08 -14.38 22.33
N GLY A 100 -15.20 -15.06 22.11
CA GLY A 100 -15.99 -14.85 20.88
C GLY A 100 -16.49 -13.41 20.75
N SER A 101 -16.73 -12.72 21.86
CA SER A 101 -17.10 -11.31 21.89
C SER A 101 -15.94 -10.42 21.43
N LEU A 102 -14.72 -10.65 21.91
CA LEU A 102 -13.52 -9.91 21.50
C LEU A 102 -13.26 -10.07 19.99
N LEU A 103 -13.38 -11.29 19.47
CA LEU A 103 -13.26 -11.58 18.06
C LEU A 103 -14.29 -10.81 17.23
N SER A 104 -15.55 -10.85 17.64
CA SER A 104 -16.64 -10.21 16.90
C SER A 104 -16.53 -8.69 16.94
N VAL A 105 -16.22 -8.10 18.09
CA VAL A 105 -16.09 -6.64 18.24
C VAL A 105 -14.87 -6.13 17.47
N SER A 106 -13.73 -6.80 17.58
CA SER A 106 -12.52 -6.40 16.84
C SER A 106 -12.71 -6.52 15.32
N MET A 107 -13.36 -7.59 14.85
CA MET A 107 -13.72 -7.77 13.44
C MET A 107 -14.63 -6.63 12.94
N LEU A 108 -15.74 -6.35 13.64
CA LEU A 108 -16.69 -5.32 13.23
C LEU A 108 -16.05 -3.93 13.23
N THR A 109 -15.24 -3.62 14.25
CA THR A 109 -14.53 -2.35 14.37
C THR A 109 -13.50 -2.19 13.26
N THR A 110 -12.73 -3.25 12.96
CA THR A 110 -11.77 -3.26 11.84
C THR A 110 -12.47 -2.96 10.53
N ILE A 111 -13.54 -3.67 10.24
CA ILE A 111 -14.30 -3.51 8.99
C ILE A 111 -14.88 -2.09 8.89
N PHE A 112 -15.39 -1.55 10.00
CA PHE A 112 -15.95 -0.21 10.03
C PHE A 112 -14.89 0.84 9.69
N PHE A 113 -13.75 0.87 10.38
CA PHE A 113 -12.70 1.86 10.13
C PHE A 113 -11.99 1.64 8.78
N ALA A 114 -11.70 0.40 8.40
CA ALA A 114 -11.10 0.10 7.10
C ALA A 114 -12.03 0.53 5.95
N SER A 115 -13.35 0.32 6.07
CA SER A 115 -14.29 0.79 5.06
C SER A 115 -14.35 2.32 4.97
N LYS A 116 -14.11 3.05 6.05
CA LYS A 116 -13.95 4.52 6.03
C LYS A 116 -12.68 4.93 5.28
N GLY A 117 -11.57 4.22 5.48
CA GLY A 117 -10.33 4.42 4.73
C GLY A 117 -10.51 4.19 3.24
N VAL A 118 -11.11 3.05 2.84
CA VAL A 118 -11.43 2.75 1.43
C VAL A 118 -12.35 3.84 0.85
N ASN A 119 -13.29 4.35 1.63
CA ASN A 119 -14.17 5.41 1.21
C ASN A 119 -13.43 6.72 0.93
N ALA A 120 -12.42 7.06 1.73
CA ALA A 120 -11.55 8.21 1.49
C ALA A 120 -10.75 8.04 0.18
N ILE A 121 -10.27 6.82 -0.13
CA ILE A 121 -9.64 6.51 -1.42
C ILE A 121 -10.62 6.76 -2.58
N ILE A 122 -11.84 6.22 -2.50
CA ILE A 122 -12.88 6.37 -3.54
C ILE A 122 -13.15 7.85 -3.79
N LEU A 123 -13.32 8.64 -2.73
CA LEU A 123 -13.56 10.08 -2.85
C LEU A 123 -12.37 10.82 -3.47
N GLY A 124 -11.15 10.52 -3.05
CA GLY A 124 -9.94 11.10 -3.61
C GLY A 124 -9.81 10.81 -5.11
N ILE A 125 -9.98 9.54 -5.50
CA ILE A 125 -9.92 9.14 -6.91
C ILE A 125 -11.04 9.78 -7.73
N ASN A 126 -12.29 9.83 -7.22
CA ASN A 126 -13.39 10.50 -7.91
C ASN A 126 -13.10 12.00 -8.14
N ARG A 127 -12.51 12.69 -7.16
CA ARG A 127 -12.07 14.09 -7.31
C ARG A 127 -11.03 14.22 -8.41
N SER A 128 -10.06 13.31 -8.48
CA SER A 128 -9.03 13.31 -9.54
C SER A 128 -9.63 13.22 -10.94
N PHE A 129 -10.68 12.42 -11.12
CA PHE A 129 -11.37 12.28 -12.40
C PHE A 129 -12.50 13.29 -12.60
N LEU A 130 -12.70 14.25 -11.69
CA LEU A 130 -13.78 15.24 -11.72
C LEU A 130 -15.18 14.60 -11.80
N VAL A 131 -15.35 13.48 -11.10
CA VAL A 131 -16.59 12.71 -11.07
C VAL A 131 -17.27 12.89 -9.71
N THR A 132 -18.56 13.17 -9.73
CA THR A 132 -19.38 13.22 -8.52
C THR A 132 -19.73 11.81 -8.04
N GLU A 133 -19.68 11.59 -6.73
CA GLU A 133 -20.07 10.32 -6.13
C GLU A 133 -21.59 10.27 -5.99
N ASN A 134 -22.27 9.65 -6.94
CA ASN A 134 -23.72 9.54 -6.98
C ASN A 134 -24.24 8.18 -6.48
N ARG A 135 -23.36 7.29 -6.01
CA ARG A 135 -23.75 6.01 -5.44
C ARG A 135 -24.40 6.23 -4.09
N GLY A 136 -25.61 5.67 -3.87
CA GLY A 136 -26.31 5.72 -2.60
C GLY A 136 -25.48 5.12 -1.47
N PHE A 137 -25.75 5.51 -0.23
CA PHE A 137 -25.00 5.12 0.98
C PHE A 137 -24.75 3.61 1.06
N PHE A 138 -25.79 2.77 0.89
CA PHE A 138 -25.66 1.31 0.98
C PHE A 138 -24.72 0.72 -0.09
N LYS A 139 -24.85 1.19 -1.34
CA LYS A 139 -24.00 0.72 -2.44
C LYS A 139 -22.53 1.12 -2.22
N LYS A 140 -22.29 2.32 -1.74
CA LYS A 140 -20.97 2.84 -1.43
C LYS A 140 -20.33 2.04 -0.28
N THR A 141 -21.10 1.79 0.79
CA THR A 141 -20.65 1.00 1.94
C THR A 141 -20.35 -0.46 1.53
N ALA A 142 -21.22 -1.08 0.72
CA ALA A 142 -20.99 -2.42 0.21
C ALA A 142 -19.71 -2.52 -0.64
N ILE A 143 -19.47 -1.55 -1.53
CA ILE A 143 -18.22 -1.47 -2.31
C ILE A 143 -17.03 -1.36 -1.38
N SER A 144 -17.06 -0.44 -0.41
CA SER A 144 -15.96 -0.26 0.54
C SER A 144 -15.70 -1.52 1.34
N PHE A 145 -16.74 -2.22 1.77
CA PHE A 145 -16.64 -3.48 2.50
C PHE A 145 -15.98 -4.59 1.66
N ILE A 146 -16.47 -4.79 0.42
CA ILE A 146 -15.91 -5.79 -0.49
C ILE A 146 -14.41 -5.50 -0.76
N PHE A 147 -14.07 -4.25 -1.01
CA PHE A 147 -12.68 -3.87 -1.24
C PHE A 147 -11.80 -4.01 0.01
N THR A 148 -12.35 -3.75 1.19
CA THR A 148 -11.63 -3.99 2.46
C THR A 148 -11.27 -5.46 2.60
N ILE A 149 -12.23 -6.37 2.33
CA ILE A 149 -11.97 -7.82 2.35
C ILE A 149 -10.94 -8.21 1.29
N LEU A 150 -11.09 -7.75 0.04
CA LEU A 150 -10.14 -8.04 -1.04
C LEU A 150 -8.74 -7.52 -0.71
N PHE A 151 -8.64 -6.33 -0.10
CA PHE A 151 -7.36 -5.77 0.32
C PHE A 151 -6.72 -6.57 1.46
N ALA A 152 -7.51 -6.98 2.46
CA ALA A 152 -7.05 -7.86 3.53
C ALA A 152 -6.55 -9.20 2.98
N LEU A 153 -7.30 -9.82 2.06
CA LEU A 153 -6.87 -11.06 1.39
C LEU A 153 -5.58 -10.85 0.57
N SER A 154 -5.45 -9.69 -0.09
CA SER A 154 -4.23 -9.34 -0.85
C SER A 154 -3.01 -9.22 0.05
N ILE A 155 -3.14 -8.58 1.22
CA ILE A 155 -2.06 -8.49 2.22
C ILE A 155 -1.69 -9.89 2.73
N ASN A 156 -2.68 -10.72 3.07
CA ASN A 156 -2.44 -12.08 3.51
C ASN A 156 -1.72 -12.91 2.43
N PHE A 157 -2.14 -12.79 1.17
CA PHE A 157 -1.49 -13.45 0.05
C PHE A 157 -0.03 -13.02 -0.11
N LEU A 158 0.25 -11.71 -0.05
CA LEU A 158 1.62 -11.19 -0.08
C LEU A 158 2.46 -11.70 1.09
N PHE A 159 1.89 -11.71 2.30
CA PHE A 159 2.57 -12.19 3.49
C PHE A 159 2.94 -13.67 3.38
N ILE A 160 1.98 -14.51 2.97
CA ILE A 160 2.20 -15.93 2.71
C ILE A 160 3.27 -16.10 1.62
N PHE A 161 3.18 -15.34 0.52
CA PHE A 161 4.13 -15.43 -0.59
C PHE A 161 5.55 -15.01 -0.17
N ILE A 162 5.70 -14.00 0.70
CA ILE A 162 7.00 -13.57 1.23
C ILE A 162 7.59 -14.66 2.13
N ILE A 163 6.80 -15.24 3.04
CA ILE A 163 7.25 -16.28 3.98
C ILE A 163 7.53 -17.58 3.23
N MET A 164 6.57 -18.06 2.45
CA MET A 164 6.70 -19.29 1.67
C MET A 164 7.73 -19.14 0.53
N GLY A 165 8.00 -17.92 0.09
CA GLY A 165 9.01 -17.65 -0.93
C GLY A 165 10.41 -18.14 -0.53
N GLN A 166 10.77 -18.14 0.74
CA GLN A 166 12.03 -18.74 1.22
C GLN A 166 11.99 -20.26 1.15
N VAL A 167 10.90 -20.87 1.57
CA VAL A 167 10.71 -22.34 1.54
C VAL A 167 10.68 -22.82 0.09
N ILE A 168 9.95 -22.13 -0.78
CA ILE A 168 9.89 -22.44 -2.22
C ILE A 168 11.28 -22.28 -2.86
N THR A 169 12.03 -21.23 -2.48
CA THR A 169 13.40 -21.03 -2.94
C THR A 169 14.29 -22.21 -2.56
N GLN A 170 14.27 -22.63 -1.30
CA GLN A 170 15.06 -23.78 -0.83
C GLN A 170 14.67 -25.08 -1.55
N PHE A 171 13.38 -25.30 -1.76
CA PHE A 171 12.88 -26.45 -2.48
C PHE A 171 13.32 -26.45 -3.95
N ILE A 172 13.15 -25.32 -4.67
CA ILE A 172 13.54 -25.19 -6.09
C ILE A 172 15.06 -25.30 -6.24
N VAL A 173 15.83 -24.61 -5.41
CA VAL A 173 17.30 -24.65 -5.42
C VAL A 173 17.80 -26.07 -5.13
N GLY A 174 17.21 -26.75 -4.14
CA GLY A 174 17.56 -28.14 -3.78
C GLY A 174 17.17 -29.14 -4.87
N PHE A 175 15.98 -29.01 -5.46
CA PHE A 175 15.47 -29.92 -6.49
C PHE A 175 16.22 -29.77 -7.83
N LEU A 176 16.51 -28.52 -8.24
CA LEU A 176 17.16 -28.21 -9.52
C LEU A 176 18.68 -28.22 -9.43
N ARG A 177 19.28 -28.47 -8.25
CA ARG A 177 20.74 -28.41 -8.00
C ARG A 177 21.40 -27.13 -8.55
N ILE A 178 20.75 -26.00 -8.30
CA ILE A 178 21.06 -24.73 -8.92
C ILE A 178 22.22 -24.05 -8.16
N THR A 179 23.19 -23.48 -8.87
CA THR A 179 24.36 -22.76 -8.34
C THR A 179 23.98 -21.38 -7.76
N ASP A 180 24.90 -20.72 -7.00
CA ASP A 180 24.69 -19.41 -6.35
C ASP A 180 24.17 -18.30 -7.26
N PHE A 181 24.54 -18.30 -8.54
CA PHE A 181 24.04 -17.36 -9.54
C PHE A 181 22.51 -17.42 -9.72
N SER A 182 21.95 -18.58 -9.60
CA SER A 182 20.48 -18.77 -9.75
C SER A 182 19.70 -18.42 -8.48
N ALA A 183 20.32 -18.46 -7.31
CA ALA A 183 19.71 -17.93 -6.09
C ALA A 183 19.52 -16.40 -6.17
N GLN A 184 20.46 -15.69 -6.78
CA GLN A 184 20.35 -14.24 -7.05
C GLN A 184 19.25 -13.94 -8.08
N LEU A 185 19.19 -14.71 -9.18
CA LEU A 185 18.12 -14.59 -10.18
C LEU A 185 16.74 -14.83 -9.57
N TRP A 186 16.62 -15.83 -8.71
CA TRP A 186 15.36 -16.12 -8.00
C TRP A 186 14.95 -14.96 -7.08
N GLY A 187 15.91 -14.33 -6.40
CA GLY A 187 15.67 -13.12 -5.62
C GLY A 187 15.05 -11.98 -6.45
N LEU A 188 15.61 -11.74 -7.64
CA LEU A 188 15.10 -10.72 -8.58
C LEU A 188 13.71 -11.09 -9.10
N ILE A 189 13.45 -12.35 -9.46
CA ILE A 189 12.15 -12.84 -9.91
C ILE A 189 11.10 -12.62 -8.80
N ARG A 190 11.42 -12.95 -7.56
CA ARG A 190 10.53 -12.75 -6.41
C ARG A 190 10.16 -11.27 -6.22
N ILE A 191 11.13 -10.38 -6.31
CA ILE A 191 10.88 -8.93 -6.26
C ILE A 191 9.99 -8.51 -7.43
N GLY A 192 10.27 -8.98 -8.65
CA GLY A 192 9.48 -8.69 -9.84
C GLY A 192 8.03 -9.15 -9.71
N ILE A 193 7.78 -10.35 -9.20
CA ILE A 193 6.43 -10.87 -8.95
C ILE A 193 5.70 -10.03 -7.90
N THR A 194 6.39 -9.67 -6.79
CA THR A 194 5.81 -8.84 -5.73
C THR A 194 5.42 -7.46 -6.27
N LEU A 195 6.31 -6.80 -7.02
CA LEU A 195 6.01 -5.50 -7.64
C LEU A 195 4.91 -5.61 -8.68
N GLY A 196 4.91 -6.66 -9.49
CA GLY A 196 3.84 -6.96 -10.45
C GLY A 196 2.49 -7.13 -9.77
N PHE A 197 2.44 -7.83 -8.64
CA PHE A 197 1.22 -7.98 -7.86
C PHE A 197 0.73 -6.65 -7.28
N ILE A 198 1.61 -5.84 -6.67
CA ILE A 198 1.26 -4.50 -6.17
C ILE A 198 0.74 -3.63 -7.32
N PHE A 199 1.41 -3.63 -8.47
CA PHE A 199 0.97 -2.92 -9.67
C PHE A 199 -0.44 -3.34 -10.11
N LEU A 200 -0.75 -4.62 -10.10
CA LEU A 200 -2.08 -5.14 -10.46
C LEU A 200 -3.14 -4.68 -9.45
N VAL A 201 -2.86 -4.74 -8.14
CA VAL A 201 -3.78 -4.28 -7.10
C VAL A 201 -4.06 -2.78 -7.24
N VAL A 202 -3.03 -1.97 -7.42
CA VAL A 202 -3.18 -0.51 -7.63
C VAL A 202 -3.92 -0.21 -8.92
N SER A 203 -3.64 -0.93 -10.01
CA SER A 203 -4.36 -0.80 -11.28
C SER A 203 -5.83 -1.14 -11.12
N PHE A 204 -6.15 -2.18 -10.37
CA PHE A 204 -7.51 -2.58 -10.06
C PHE A 204 -8.25 -1.48 -9.29
N VAL A 205 -7.62 -0.89 -8.27
CA VAL A 205 -8.16 0.25 -7.54
C VAL A 205 -8.50 1.41 -8.48
N TYR A 206 -7.58 1.79 -9.37
CA TYR A 206 -7.82 2.89 -10.30
C TYR A 206 -8.86 2.59 -11.39
N MET A 207 -9.06 1.34 -11.77
CA MET A 207 -10.09 0.96 -12.75
C MET A 207 -11.50 0.92 -12.14
N TYR A 208 -11.62 0.49 -10.89
CA TYR A 208 -12.93 0.14 -10.32
C TYR A 208 -13.47 1.15 -9.29
N PHE A 209 -12.60 1.94 -8.65
CA PHE A 209 -13.04 2.92 -7.65
C PHE A 209 -13.73 4.13 -8.24
N PRO A 210 -13.25 4.73 -9.36
CA PRO A 210 -13.93 5.88 -9.92
C PRO A 210 -15.35 5.53 -10.37
N ASN A 211 -16.30 6.43 -10.10
CA ASN A 211 -17.69 6.27 -10.55
C ASN A 211 -17.84 6.68 -12.02
N LEU A 212 -17.01 6.13 -12.90
CA LEU A 212 -16.98 6.41 -14.33
C LEU A 212 -17.80 5.40 -15.13
N LYS A 213 -18.49 5.91 -16.16
CA LYS A 213 -19.15 5.11 -17.19
C LYS A 213 -18.73 5.66 -18.58
N PRO A 214 -18.09 4.89 -19.47
CA PRO A 214 -17.60 3.52 -19.25
C PRO A 214 -16.43 3.45 -18.25
N ARG A 215 -16.21 2.27 -17.67
CA ARG A 215 -15.09 2.03 -16.74
C ARG A 215 -13.73 2.22 -17.43
N LEU A 216 -12.73 2.58 -16.64
CA LEU A 216 -11.36 2.69 -17.12
C LEU A 216 -10.82 1.31 -17.53
N LYS A 217 -10.04 1.28 -18.62
CA LYS A 217 -9.30 0.09 -19.04
C LYS A 217 -7.89 0.14 -18.45
N LEU A 218 -7.21 -1.00 -18.43
CA LEU A 218 -5.82 -1.08 -17.93
C LEU A 218 -4.90 -0.04 -18.59
N LYS A 219 -5.02 0.16 -19.90
CA LYS A 219 -4.26 1.18 -20.64
C LYS A 219 -4.44 2.62 -20.15
N ASP A 220 -5.59 2.91 -19.54
CA ASP A 220 -5.92 4.25 -19.03
C ASP A 220 -5.28 4.51 -17.68
N VAL A 221 -4.84 3.46 -16.96
CA VAL A 221 -4.34 3.53 -15.59
C VAL A 221 -2.88 3.09 -15.42
N ILE A 222 -2.24 2.56 -16.46
CA ILE A 222 -0.87 2.01 -16.41
C ILE A 222 0.11 3.02 -15.81
N TRP A 223 0.12 4.27 -16.28
CA TRP A 223 1.13 5.25 -15.89
C TRP A 223 1.04 5.67 -14.43
N GLY A 224 -0.17 5.91 -13.94
CA GLY A 224 -0.38 6.18 -12.52
C GLY A 224 -0.12 4.97 -11.64
N SER A 225 -0.46 3.76 -12.09
CA SER A 225 -0.17 2.53 -11.35
C SER A 225 1.33 2.28 -11.26
N LEU A 226 2.07 2.47 -12.36
CA LEU A 226 3.52 2.35 -12.40
C LEU A 226 4.18 3.39 -11.47
N PHE A 227 3.74 4.65 -11.57
CA PHE A 227 4.18 5.71 -10.67
C PHE A 227 3.96 5.31 -9.21
N SER A 228 2.74 4.93 -8.84
CA SER A 228 2.43 4.60 -7.44
C SER A 228 3.22 3.40 -6.93
N THR A 229 3.37 2.36 -7.73
CA THR A 229 4.14 1.17 -7.33
C THR A 229 5.61 1.50 -7.11
N LEU A 230 6.24 2.22 -8.04
CA LEU A 230 7.67 2.57 -7.95
C LEU A 230 7.94 3.58 -6.83
N PHE A 231 7.13 4.64 -6.75
CA PHE A 231 7.33 5.67 -5.74
C PHE A 231 7.00 5.16 -4.33
N TRP A 232 6.04 4.26 -4.19
CA TRP A 232 5.77 3.61 -2.91
C TRP A 232 6.96 2.77 -2.45
N LEU A 233 7.57 2.01 -3.35
CA LEU A 233 8.78 1.23 -3.04
C LEU A 233 9.93 2.16 -2.62
N ILE A 234 10.22 3.18 -3.43
CA ILE A 234 11.29 4.15 -3.15
C ILE A 234 11.05 4.84 -1.81
N SER A 235 9.82 5.33 -1.59
CA SER A 235 9.45 6.00 -0.34
C SER A 235 9.53 5.08 0.86
N SER A 236 9.18 3.80 0.73
CA SER A 236 9.30 2.81 1.81
C SER A 236 10.76 2.58 2.19
N PHE A 237 11.68 2.49 1.21
CA PHE A 237 13.11 2.40 1.47
C PHE A 237 13.67 3.66 2.15
N LEU A 238 13.33 4.83 1.62
CA LEU A 238 13.79 6.10 2.19
C LEU A 238 13.22 6.31 3.60
N PHE A 239 11.99 5.93 3.82
CA PHE A 239 11.34 6.02 5.12
C PHE A 239 11.96 5.06 6.14
N ALA A 240 12.23 3.81 5.75
CA ALA A 240 12.94 2.85 6.60
C ALA A 240 14.36 3.36 6.96
N TYR A 241 15.09 3.90 5.99
CA TYR A 241 16.40 4.52 6.24
C TYR A 241 16.28 5.68 7.22
N TYR A 242 15.30 6.57 7.03
CA TYR A 242 15.04 7.69 7.91
C TYR A 242 14.76 7.24 9.35
N VAL A 243 13.84 6.31 9.54
CA VAL A 243 13.47 5.79 10.87
C VAL A 243 14.65 5.12 11.56
N ASN A 244 15.46 4.36 10.83
CA ASN A 244 16.60 3.63 11.40
C ASN A 244 17.75 4.56 11.81
N ASN A 245 17.94 5.69 11.13
CA ASN A 245 19.06 6.60 11.39
C ASN A 245 18.72 7.81 12.25
N PHE A 246 17.43 8.16 12.35
CA PHE A 246 16.96 9.35 13.09
C PHE A 246 16.10 8.93 14.29
N SER A 247 16.63 8.06 15.14
CA SER A 247 15.96 7.46 16.30
C SER A 247 15.59 8.40 17.45
N SER A 248 15.86 9.71 17.31
CA SER A 248 15.52 10.73 18.32
C SER A 248 14.02 10.85 18.64
N TYR A 249 13.15 10.30 17.78
CA TYR A 249 11.70 10.27 18.04
C TYR A 249 11.34 9.53 19.33
N THR A 250 12.02 8.44 19.64
CA THR A 250 11.76 7.64 20.85
C THR A 250 12.11 8.43 22.12
N LEU A 251 13.15 9.28 22.04
CA LEU A 251 13.54 10.14 23.16
C LEU A 251 12.52 11.24 23.46
N ILE A 252 11.84 11.78 22.42
CA ILE A 252 10.90 12.89 22.54
C ILE A 252 9.49 12.38 22.82
N TYR A 253 9.04 11.33 22.11
CA TYR A 253 7.67 10.86 22.12
C TYR A 253 7.44 9.53 22.84
N GLY A 254 8.51 8.89 23.34
CA GLY A 254 8.41 7.63 24.10
C GLY A 254 7.68 6.54 23.30
N SER A 255 6.74 5.86 23.94
CA SER A 255 5.96 4.76 23.35
C SER A 255 5.03 5.19 22.18
N ILE A 256 4.68 6.49 22.09
CA ILE A 256 3.81 7.01 21.02
C ILE A 256 4.56 7.20 19.71
N ALA A 257 5.91 7.24 19.75
CA ALA A 257 6.75 7.42 18.57
C ALA A 257 6.41 6.45 17.44
N GLY A 258 6.19 5.19 17.73
CA GLY A 258 5.84 4.17 16.75
C GLY A 258 4.53 4.45 16.01
N ILE A 259 3.51 4.94 16.72
CA ILE A 259 2.21 5.30 16.14
C ILE A 259 2.36 6.50 15.20
N ILE A 260 3.14 7.51 15.61
CA ILE A 260 3.40 8.70 14.79
C ILE A 260 4.15 8.31 13.51
N VAL A 261 5.20 7.50 13.62
CA VAL A 261 5.99 7.00 12.49
C VAL A 261 5.10 6.21 11.52
N PHE A 262 4.26 5.31 12.04
CA PHE A 262 3.33 4.52 11.25
C PHE A 262 2.28 5.41 10.53
N LEU A 263 1.73 6.41 11.22
CA LEU A 263 0.81 7.39 10.63
C LEU A 263 1.46 8.18 9.50
N LEU A 264 2.70 8.63 9.67
CA LEU A 264 3.46 9.33 8.63
C LEU A 264 3.70 8.44 7.41
N TRP A 265 4.04 7.17 7.62
CA TRP A 265 4.23 6.22 6.52
C TRP A 265 2.93 5.99 5.73
N LEU A 266 1.81 5.83 6.43
CA LEU A 266 0.50 5.71 5.79
C LEU A 266 0.10 7.00 5.05
N PHE A 267 0.45 8.16 5.59
CA PHE A 267 0.19 9.46 4.96
C PHE A 267 0.96 9.61 3.64
N ILE A 268 2.26 9.29 3.63
CA ILE A 268 3.09 9.31 2.42
C ILE A 268 2.56 8.31 1.39
N SER A 269 2.21 7.08 1.82
CA SER A 269 1.63 6.04 0.97
C SER A 269 0.32 6.50 0.32
N SER A 270 -0.52 7.20 1.09
CA SER A 270 -1.80 7.75 0.63
C SER A 270 -1.60 8.88 -0.40
N ILE A 271 -0.64 9.78 -0.18
CA ILE A 271 -0.27 10.83 -1.14
C ILE A 271 0.17 10.20 -2.47
N ILE A 272 1.03 9.19 -2.43
CA ILE A 272 1.54 8.52 -3.62
C ILE A 272 0.39 7.88 -4.40
N LEU A 273 -0.51 7.17 -3.72
CA LEU A 273 -1.67 6.54 -4.34
C LEU A 273 -2.58 7.58 -5.01
N LEU A 274 -2.95 8.65 -4.32
CA LEU A 274 -3.84 9.68 -4.88
C LEU A 274 -3.15 10.50 -5.99
N THR A 275 -1.83 10.73 -5.90
CA THR A 275 -1.06 11.38 -6.98
C THR A 275 -1.05 10.51 -8.25
N GLY A 276 -0.93 9.18 -8.13
CA GLY A 276 -1.05 8.27 -9.27
C GLY A 276 -2.43 8.34 -9.94
N ALA A 277 -3.51 8.51 -9.17
CA ALA A 277 -4.84 8.76 -9.73
C ALA A 277 -4.91 10.07 -10.52
N GLU A 278 -4.27 11.14 -10.01
CA GLU A 278 -4.17 12.43 -10.72
C GLU A 278 -3.40 12.32 -12.04
N ILE A 279 -2.30 11.56 -12.06
CA ILE A 279 -1.53 11.28 -13.28
C ILE A 279 -2.42 10.61 -14.32
N ASN A 280 -3.15 9.55 -13.94
CA ASN A 280 -4.05 8.86 -14.85
C ASN A 280 -5.17 9.79 -15.39
N ALA A 281 -5.77 10.57 -14.51
CA ALA A 281 -6.83 11.52 -14.89
C ALA A 281 -6.33 12.61 -15.83
N LEU A 282 -5.12 13.15 -15.56
CA LEU A 282 -4.50 14.18 -16.39
C LEU A 282 -4.15 13.64 -17.77
N LEU A 283 -3.51 12.46 -17.86
CA LEU A 283 -3.17 11.83 -19.14
C LEU A 283 -4.42 11.52 -19.96
N LYS A 284 -5.49 11.03 -19.33
CA LYS A 284 -6.75 10.79 -20.03
C LYS A 284 -7.36 12.07 -20.60
N THR A 285 -7.29 13.17 -19.86
CA THR A 285 -7.78 14.48 -20.31
C THR A 285 -6.95 15.01 -21.48
N MET A 286 -5.63 14.77 -21.48
CA MET A 286 -4.73 15.21 -22.55
C MET A 286 -4.88 14.38 -23.84
N ASN A 287 -5.18 13.08 -23.71
CA ASN A 287 -5.38 12.18 -24.87
C ASN A 287 -6.75 12.36 -25.56
N ASN A 288 -7.72 12.96 -24.87
CA ASN A 288 -9.05 13.24 -25.43
C ASN A 288 -9.16 14.63 -26.06
N ARG A 289 -8.08 15.43 -26.05
CA ARG A 289 -7.93 16.72 -26.76
C ARG A 289 -7.12 16.54 -28.03
#